data_3a9d8a538cc41a0d042b03e4f8958455
#
_entry.id   3a9d8a538cc41a0d042b03e4f8958455
#
_cell.length_a   1.000
_cell.length_b   1.000
_cell.length_c   1.000
_cell.angle_alpha   90.00
_cell.angle_beta   90.00
_cell.angle_gamma   90.00
#
_symmetry.space_group_name_H-M   'P 1'
#
loop_
_entity.id
_entity.type
_entity.pdbx_description
1 polymer ?
#
loop_
_entity_poly.entity_id
_entity_poly.type
_entity_poly.pdbx_seq_one_letter_code
_entity_poly.pdbx_strand_id
1 'polypeptide(L)'
;MTAATPASPSDLVPALGHDLADRRIAILRHIAAGHSISQAAREAGVSYKAAWQALDVLTNLAGRALVERSVGGAGGGGARITEAGQSLLAMADALEQARAQVLQRFGRPAGVSSTPPGLGLGLRTSMRNLWPCRVGALQAQGAQVRVWLLPDGGGDASGIAARITEESAQLLGLAPGLPLMALCKAAAVQVLPSAPRSDVHAQANAWPAQVQRVARADRAGPREVVAQLPWGGSGVGYAAEPAEGESWTLRAGRKVWLTVPEAAVVLAVAD
;
A
#
# COMPACT_ATOMS: atom_id res chain seq x y z
N MET A 1 3.94 -16.81 33.79
CA MET A 1 3.90 -17.16 32.35
C MET A 1 2.43 -17.37 31.99
N THR A 2 1.79 -16.33 31.48
CA THR A 2 0.38 -16.40 31.04
C THR A 2 0.40 -17.02 29.63
N ALA A 3 -0.16 -18.21 29.50
CA ALA A 3 -0.32 -18.89 28.22
C ALA A 3 -1.25 -18.02 27.34
N ALA A 4 -0.76 -17.58 26.19
CA ALA A 4 -1.58 -16.89 25.20
C ALA A 4 -2.69 -17.85 24.74
N THR A 5 -3.94 -17.45 24.90
CA THR A 5 -5.09 -18.19 24.37
C THR A 5 -4.92 -18.32 22.85
N PRO A 6 -5.02 -19.52 22.26
CA PRO A 6 -4.93 -19.67 20.81
C PRO A 6 -6.04 -18.86 20.14
N ALA A 7 -5.68 -18.05 19.15
CA ALA A 7 -6.62 -17.23 18.38
C ALA A 7 -7.64 -18.14 17.68
N SER A 8 -8.92 -17.80 17.78
CA SER A 8 -9.98 -18.49 17.03
C SER A 8 -9.76 -18.27 15.53
N PRO A 9 -10.07 -19.24 14.63
CA PRO A 9 -10.03 -19.02 13.19
C PRO A 9 -10.81 -17.78 12.74
N SER A 10 -11.92 -17.42 13.40
CA SER A 10 -12.70 -16.22 13.14
C SER A 10 -11.92 -14.93 13.41
N ASP A 11 -10.97 -14.93 14.36
CA ASP A 11 -10.16 -13.75 14.71
C ASP A 11 -9.08 -13.48 13.66
N LEU A 12 -8.76 -14.48 12.82
CA LEU A 12 -7.77 -14.39 11.75
C LEU A 12 -8.38 -13.96 10.40
N VAL A 13 -9.71 -14.09 10.24
CA VAL A 13 -10.41 -13.73 9.00
C VAL A 13 -10.14 -12.28 8.56
N PRO A 14 -10.13 -11.27 9.46
CA PRO A 14 -9.80 -9.90 9.07
C PRO A 14 -8.39 -9.73 8.49
N ALA A 15 -7.44 -10.57 8.90
CA ALA A 15 -6.08 -10.54 8.36
C ALA A 15 -5.98 -11.05 6.90
N LEU A 16 -7.02 -11.69 6.39
CA LEU A 16 -7.08 -12.19 5.00
C LEU A 16 -7.59 -11.15 3.98
N GLY A 17 -7.89 -9.91 4.44
CA GLY A 17 -8.25 -8.78 3.59
C GLY A 17 -9.75 -8.70 3.24
N HIS A 18 -10.16 -7.55 2.72
CA HIS A 18 -11.54 -7.19 2.36
C HIS A 18 -11.83 -7.40 0.87
N ASP A 19 -13.08 -7.10 0.44
CA ASP A 19 -13.57 -7.30 -0.91
C ASP A 19 -12.72 -6.57 -1.97
N LEU A 20 -12.47 -7.26 -3.07
CA LEU A 20 -11.65 -6.78 -4.19
C LEU A 20 -12.50 -5.95 -5.18
N ALA A 21 -13.03 -4.82 -4.78
CA ALA A 21 -13.51 -3.84 -5.75
C ALA A 21 -12.34 -2.98 -6.26
N ASP A 22 -11.37 -3.60 -6.94
CA ASP A 22 -10.31 -2.85 -7.61
C ASP A 22 -10.98 -1.93 -8.65
N ARG A 23 -10.85 -0.61 -8.46
CA ARG A 23 -11.39 0.40 -9.39
C ARG A 23 -10.93 0.17 -10.83
N ARG A 24 -9.80 -0.46 -11.04
CA ARG A 24 -9.33 -0.85 -12.37
C ARG A 24 -10.22 -1.92 -12.99
N ILE A 25 -10.62 -2.92 -12.20
CA ILE A 25 -11.58 -3.94 -12.63
C ILE A 25 -12.96 -3.32 -12.83
N ALA A 26 -13.39 -2.39 -11.98
CA ALA A 26 -14.66 -1.67 -12.15
C ALA A 26 -14.69 -0.89 -13.47
N ILE A 27 -13.61 -0.17 -13.83
CA ILE A 27 -13.48 0.52 -15.11
C ILE A 27 -13.62 -0.49 -16.28
N LEU A 28 -12.95 -1.64 -16.19
CA LEU A 28 -13.03 -2.68 -17.23
C LEU A 28 -14.45 -3.26 -17.32
N ARG A 29 -15.17 -3.45 -16.21
CA ARG A 29 -16.58 -3.87 -16.17
C ARG A 29 -17.49 -2.86 -16.87
N HIS A 30 -17.32 -1.56 -16.64
CA HIS A 30 -18.10 -0.52 -17.33
C HIS A 30 -17.85 -0.54 -18.85
N ILE A 31 -16.61 -0.77 -19.30
CA ILE A 31 -16.30 -0.92 -20.71
C ILE A 31 -16.95 -2.18 -21.30
N ALA A 32 -16.95 -3.30 -20.55
CA ALA A 32 -17.64 -4.53 -20.95
C ALA A 32 -19.15 -4.33 -21.09
N ALA A 33 -19.74 -3.45 -20.28
CA ALA A 33 -21.14 -3.03 -20.37
C ALA A 33 -21.43 -2.08 -21.56
N GLY A 34 -20.42 -1.76 -22.37
CA GLY A 34 -20.57 -0.91 -23.56
C GLY A 34 -20.36 0.59 -23.30
N HIS A 35 -19.91 0.99 -22.12
CA HIS A 35 -19.64 2.37 -21.82
C HIS A 35 -18.36 2.85 -22.51
N SER A 36 -18.30 4.13 -22.90
CA SER A 36 -17.07 4.76 -23.33
C SER A 36 -16.10 4.89 -22.14
N ILE A 37 -14.79 5.02 -22.40
CA ILE A 37 -13.79 5.23 -21.33
C ILE A 37 -14.10 6.47 -20.49
N SER A 38 -14.60 7.54 -21.11
CA SER A 38 -15.02 8.76 -20.39
C SER A 38 -16.20 8.49 -19.45
N GLN A 39 -17.13 7.65 -19.85
CA GLN A 39 -18.26 7.26 -19.01
C GLN A 39 -17.81 6.31 -17.91
N ALA A 40 -17.01 5.30 -18.25
CA ALA A 40 -16.45 4.36 -17.27
C ALA A 40 -15.62 5.08 -16.18
N ALA A 41 -14.86 6.11 -16.56
CA ALA A 41 -14.13 6.96 -15.62
C ALA A 41 -15.07 7.68 -14.63
N ARG A 42 -16.15 8.30 -15.14
CA ARG A 42 -17.15 8.97 -14.30
C ARG A 42 -17.84 8.02 -13.33
N GLU A 43 -18.26 6.85 -13.83
CA GLU A 43 -18.94 5.83 -13.02
C GLU A 43 -18.00 5.25 -11.93
N ALA A 44 -16.71 5.09 -12.25
CA ALA A 44 -15.69 4.65 -11.29
C ALA A 44 -15.19 5.77 -10.36
N GLY A 45 -15.65 7.03 -10.54
CA GLY A 45 -15.24 8.16 -9.72
C GLY A 45 -13.78 8.59 -9.91
N VAL A 46 -13.24 8.44 -11.13
CA VAL A 46 -11.86 8.82 -11.47
C VAL A 46 -11.80 9.74 -12.68
N SER A 47 -10.65 10.40 -12.89
CA SER A 47 -10.41 11.19 -14.10
C SER A 47 -10.23 10.29 -15.34
N TYR A 48 -10.48 10.85 -16.52
CA TYR A 48 -10.23 10.16 -17.80
C TYR A 48 -8.78 9.64 -17.92
N LYS A 49 -7.81 10.44 -17.47
CA LYS A 49 -6.39 10.08 -17.47
C LYS A 49 -6.12 8.89 -16.51
N ALA A 50 -6.72 8.92 -15.32
CA ALA A 50 -6.60 7.83 -14.35
C ALA A 50 -7.23 6.51 -14.87
N ALA A 51 -8.36 6.60 -15.59
CA ALA A 51 -8.97 5.44 -16.22
C ALA A 51 -8.06 4.79 -17.27
N TRP A 52 -7.41 5.58 -18.12
CA TRP A 52 -6.43 5.07 -19.07
C TRP A 52 -5.24 4.41 -18.37
N GLN A 53 -4.69 5.08 -17.37
CA GLN A 53 -3.58 4.51 -16.57
C GLN A 53 -3.98 3.18 -15.91
N ALA A 54 -5.21 3.07 -15.43
CA ALA A 54 -5.74 1.83 -14.87
C ALA A 54 -5.77 0.69 -15.89
N LEU A 55 -6.22 0.97 -17.12
CA LEU A 55 -6.27 0.00 -18.22
C LEU A 55 -4.86 -0.40 -18.67
N ASP A 56 -3.92 0.55 -18.74
CA ASP A 56 -2.52 0.29 -19.09
C ASP A 56 -1.87 -0.63 -18.03
N VAL A 57 -2.09 -0.38 -16.75
CA VAL A 57 -1.58 -1.24 -15.67
C VAL A 57 -2.16 -2.65 -15.78
N LEU A 58 -3.48 -2.81 -15.98
CA LEU A 58 -4.09 -4.14 -16.14
C LEU A 58 -3.56 -4.85 -17.39
N THR A 59 -3.42 -4.14 -18.52
CA THR A 59 -2.87 -4.67 -19.78
C THR A 59 -1.44 -5.16 -19.58
N ASN A 60 -0.61 -4.38 -18.90
CA ASN A 60 0.78 -4.78 -18.59
C ASN A 60 0.83 -6.03 -17.68
N LEU A 61 -0.02 -6.08 -16.66
CA LEU A 61 -0.10 -7.24 -15.77
C LEU A 61 -0.62 -8.50 -16.48
N ALA A 62 -1.58 -8.33 -17.39
CA ALA A 62 -2.14 -9.44 -18.18
C ALA A 62 -1.22 -9.89 -19.33
N GLY A 63 -0.23 -9.06 -19.72
CA GLY A 63 0.61 -9.29 -20.88
C GLY A 63 -0.15 -9.30 -22.22
N ARG A 64 -1.39 -8.82 -22.24
CA ARG A 64 -2.29 -8.82 -23.42
C ARG A 64 -3.19 -7.60 -23.38
N ALA A 65 -3.60 -7.10 -24.57
CA ALA A 65 -4.58 -6.03 -24.66
C ALA A 65 -5.94 -6.49 -24.13
N LEU A 66 -6.47 -5.78 -23.14
CA LEU A 66 -7.77 -6.08 -22.53
C LEU A 66 -8.89 -5.25 -23.16
N VAL A 67 -8.53 -4.15 -23.82
CA VAL A 67 -9.44 -3.23 -24.49
C VAL A 67 -8.89 -2.85 -25.86
N GLU A 68 -9.74 -2.78 -26.87
CA GLU A 68 -9.45 -2.27 -28.20
C GLU A 68 -10.13 -0.92 -28.43
N ARG A 69 -9.43 -0.03 -29.15
CA ARG A 69 -10.03 1.22 -29.59
C ARG A 69 -11.00 0.94 -30.74
N SER A 70 -12.25 1.30 -30.57
CA SER A 70 -13.21 1.31 -31.66
C SER A 70 -13.09 2.61 -32.43
N VAL A 71 -12.71 2.51 -33.72
CA VAL A 71 -12.69 3.65 -34.65
C VAL A 71 -14.09 3.80 -35.22
N GLY A 72 -14.77 4.93 -34.93
CA GLY A 72 -15.96 5.32 -35.66
C GLY A 72 -17.20 5.58 -34.81
N GLY A 73 -17.71 6.81 -34.91
CA GLY A 73 -19.01 7.29 -34.42
C GLY A 73 -18.95 8.76 -33.97
N ALA A 74 -19.95 9.53 -34.23
CA ALA A 74 -20.08 10.97 -33.99
C ALA A 74 -20.04 11.41 -32.51
N GLY A 75 -19.37 10.66 -31.61
CA GLY A 75 -19.32 10.89 -30.17
C GLY A 75 -18.00 10.59 -29.48
N GLY A 76 -16.88 10.47 -30.19
CA GLY A 76 -15.57 10.18 -29.57
C GLY A 76 -15.27 8.67 -29.53
N GLY A 77 -13.99 8.30 -29.71
CA GLY A 77 -13.52 6.92 -29.86
C GLY A 77 -14.06 5.97 -28.79
N GLY A 78 -14.82 4.96 -29.22
CA GLY A 78 -15.34 3.92 -28.34
C GLY A 78 -14.22 2.97 -27.91
N ALA A 79 -14.36 2.35 -26.75
CA ALA A 79 -13.56 1.24 -26.30
C ALA A 79 -14.40 -0.03 -26.33
N ARG A 80 -13.83 -1.13 -26.78
CA ARG A 80 -14.45 -2.46 -26.75
C ARG A 80 -13.56 -3.40 -25.94
N ILE A 81 -14.18 -4.19 -25.09
CA ILE A 81 -13.47 -5.23 -24.35
C ILE A 81 -13.04 -6.35 -25.30
N THR A 82 -11.83 -6.88 -25.12
CA THR A 82 -11.32 -8.05 -25.84
C THR A 82 -11.76 -9.35 -25.17
N GLU A 83 -11.54 -10.48 -25.84
CA GLU A 83 -11.75 -11.81 -25.24
C GLU A 83 -10.88 -12.00 -23.97
N ALA A 84 -9.63 -11.51 -24.00
CA ALA A 84 -8.74 -11.52 -22.83
C ALA A 84 -9.30 -10.66 -21.68
N GLY A 85 -9.91 -9.50 -21.99
CA GLY A 85 -10.58 -8.67 -21.02
C GLY A 85 -11.79 -9.36 -20.40
N GLN A 86 -12.63 -10.03 -21.20
CA GLN A 86 -13.76 -10.81 -20.72
C GLN A 86 -13.31 -11.97 -19.82
N SER A 87 -12.25 -12.69 -20.22
CA SER A 87 -11.66 -13.77 -19.42
C SER A 87 -11.15 -13.25 -18.07
N LEU A 88 -10.48 -12.08 -18.06
CA LEU A 88 -10.02 -11.46 -16.82
C LEU A 88 -11.18 -11.11 -15.88
N LEU A 89 -12.28 -10.56 -16.41
CA LEU A 89 -13.47 -10.27 -15.60
C LEU A 89 -14.10 -11.54 -15.04
N ALA A 90 -14.24 -12.60 -15.84
CA ALA A 90 -14.76 -13.89 -15.38
C ALA A 90 -13.89 -14.49 -14.26
N MET A 91 -12.56 -14.38 -14.37
CA MET A 91 -11.64 -14.80 -13.31
C MET A 91 -11.78 -13.95 -12.04
N ALA A 92 -11.94 -12.64 -12.18
CA ALA A 92 -12.14 -11.74 -11.04
C ALA A 92 -13.44 -12.08 -10.30
N ASP A 93 -14.54 -12.33 -11.03
CA ASP A 93 -15.84 -12.71 -10.46
C ASP A 93 -15.77 -14.07 -9.75
N ALA A 94 -15.09 -15.05 -10.33
CA ALA A 94 -14.89 -16.37 -9.71
C ALA A 94 -14.05 -16.28 -8.42
N LEU A 95 -13.01 -15.44 -8.41
CA LEU A 95 -12.18 -15.21 -7.22
C LEU A 95 -12.98 -14.54 -6.10
N GLU A 96 -13.79 -13.54 -6.43
CA GLU A 96 -14.67 -12.85 -5.49
C GLU A 96 -15.67 -13.81 -4.85
N GLN A 97 -16.31 -14.67 -5.67
CA GLN A 97 -17.22 -15.70 -5.18
C GLN A 97 -16.53 -16.73 -4.26
N ALA A 98 -15.36 -17.24 -4.67
CA ALA A 98 -14.60 -18.18 -3.85
C ALA A 98 -14.20 -17.58 -2.51
N ARG A 99 -13.78 -16.32 -2.51
CA ARG A 99 -13.46 -15.58 -1.30
C ARG A 99 -14.65 -15.40 -0.38
N ALA A 100 -15.79 -14.99 -0.93
CA ALA A 100 -17.02 -14.84 -0.16
C ALA A 100 -17.45 -16.16 0.50
N GLN A 101 -17.33 -17.28 -0.21
CA GLN A 101 -17.62 -18.61 0.35
C GLN A 101 -16.68 -18.98 1.51
N VAL A 102 -15.37 -18.72 1.37
CA VAL A 102 -14.39 -18.95 2.45
C VAL A 102 -14.71 -18.08 3.67
N LEU A 103 -14.97 -16.80 3.47
CA LEU A 103 -15.30 -15.88 4.56
C LEU A 103 -16.61 -16.26 5.27
N GLN A 104 -17.64 -16.71 4.53
CA GLN A 104 -18.89 -17.21 5.12
C GLN A 104 -18.65 -18.46 5.96
N ARG A 105 -17.81 -19.39 5.49
CA ARG A 105 -17.51 -20.66 6.19
C ARG A 105 -16.84 -20.45 7.56
N PHE A 106 -16.00 -19.41 7.70
CA PHE A 106 -15.29 -19.12 8.95
C PHE A 106 -15.96 -18.08 9.84
N GLY A 107 -17.10 -17.54 9.43
CA GLY A 107 -17.90 -16.56 10.17
C GLY A 107 -17.27 -15.18 10.23
N ARG A 108 -17.99 -14.14 9.81
CA ARG A 108 -17.66 -12.76 10.15
C ARG A 108 -18.14 -12.50 11.59
N PRO A 109 -17.31 -12.10 12.54
CA PRO A 109 -17.82 -11.49 13.76
C PRO A 109 -18.53 -10.19 13.34
N ALA A 110 -19.84 -10.11 13.58
CA ALA A 110 -20.58 -8.87 13.40
C ALA A 110 -19.98 -7.82 14.33
N GLY A 111 -19.39 -6.75 13.78
CA GLY A 111 -19.10 -5.54 14.54
C GLY A 111 -17.65 -5.15 14.76
N VAL A 112 -16.64 -5.76 14.13
CA VAL A 112 -15.26 -5.25 14.22
C VAL A 112 -14.78 -4.73 12.87
N SER A 113 -15.09 -3.48 12.62
CA SER A 113 -14.62 -2.68 11.49
C SER A 113 -13.31 -1.96 11.85
N SER A 114 -12.25 -2.70 12.18
CA SER A 114 -10.98 -2.04 12.51
C SER A 114 -9.75 -2.93 12.42
N THR A 115 -9.72 -3.89 11.48
CA THR A 115 -8.45 -4.58 11.19
C THR A 115 -7.91 -4.01 9.90
N PRO A 116 -6.62 -3.59 9.89
CA PRO A 116 -6.01 -3.08 8.69
C PRO A 116 -6.05 -4.14 7.60
N PRO A 117 -6.26 -3.74 6.35
CA PRO A 117 -6.31 -4.64 5.23
C PRO A 117 -4.97 -5.39 5.14
N GLY A 118 -5.00 -6.68 5.43
CA GLY A 118 -3.92 -7.54 4.99
C GLY A 118 -3.88 -7.47 3.47
N LEU A 119 -2.70 -7.34 2.86
CA LEU A 119 -2.55 -7.52 1.43
C LEU A 119 -3.23 -8.83 1.04
N GLY A 120 -4.23 -8.73 0.18
CA GLY A 120 -5.09 -9.85 -0.18
C GLY A 120 -4.31 -11.10 -0.57
N LEU A 121 -4.89 -12.25 -0.31
CA LEU A 121 -4.35 -13.56 -0.65
C LEU A 121 -3.78 -13.55 -2.08
N GLY A 122 -2.46 -13.68 -2.19
CA GLY A 122 -1.75 -13.86 -3.47
C GLY A 122 -0.72 -12.80 -3.84
N LEU A 123 -0.71 -11.62 -3.24
CA LEU A 123 0.31 -10.63 -3.57
C LEU A 123 1.59 -10.85 -2.72
N ARG A 124 2.61 -11.42 -3.35
CA ARG A 124 3.95 -11.54 -2.75
C ARG A 124 4.79 -10.36 -3.19
N THR A 125 5.29 -9.57 -2.24
CA THR A 125 6.10 -8.39 -2.52
C THR A 125 7.48 -8.50 -1.89
N SER A 126 8.46 -7.73 -2.39
CA SER A 126 9.78 -7.55 -1.79
C SER A 126 9.80 -6.45 -0.71
N MET A 127 8.64 -5.87 -0.37
CA MET A 127 8.52 -4.87 0.67
C MET A 127 8.70 -5.55 2.04
N ARG A 128 9.66 -5.07 2.83
CA ARG A 128 9.95 -5.60 4.17
C ARG A 128 9.23 -4.81 5.26
N ASN A 129 8.84 -3.59 4.96
CA ASN A 129 8.08 -2.73 5.83
C ASN A 129 6.63 -2.70 5.36
N LEU A 130 5.73 -3.14 6.22
CA LEU A 130 4.30 -3.16 6.01
C LEU A 130 3.67 -2.61 7.29
N TRP A 131 3.09 -1.42 7.20
CA TRP A 131 2.52 -0.70 8.33
C TRP A 131 1.03 -0.49 8.10
N PRO A 132 0.18 -1.16 8.87
CA PRO A 132 -1.25 -0.90 8.86
C PRO A 132 -1.53 0.54 9.28
N CYS A 133 -2.32 1.24 8.48
CA CYS A 133 -2.60 2.66 8.69
C CYS A 133 -4.03 3.03 8.30
N ARG A 134 -4.45 4.21 8.74
CA ARG A 134 -5.61 4.91 8.21
C ARG A 134 -5.19 6.22 7.58
N VAL A 135 -5.90 6.63 6.53
CA VAL A 135 -5.72 7.96 5.95
C VAL A 135 -6.17 9.00 6.98
N GLY A 136 -5.27 9.89 7.38
CA GLY A 136 -5.59 11.03 8.24
C GLY A 136 -6.01 12.24 7.42
N ALA A 137 -5.14 12.70 6.52
CA ALA A 137 -5.38 13.87 5.68
C ALA A 137 -4.75 13.72 4.31
N LEU A 138 -5.31 14.43 3.33
CA LEU A 138 -4.75 14.56 1.99
C LEU A 138 -4.50 16.03 1.68
N GLN A 139 -3.34 16.34 1.14
CA GLN A 139 -2.95 17.69 0.74
C GLN A 139 -2.49 17.69 -0.70
N ALA A 140 -3.26 18.30 -1.59
CA ALA A 140 -2.88 18.46 -2.99
C ALA A 140 -1.69 19.42 -3.12
N GLN A 141 -0.71 19.05 -3.93
CA GLN A 141 0.50 19.83 -4.23
C GLN A 141 0.81 19.73 -5.73
N GLY A 142 0.11 20.50 -6.53
CA GLY A 142 0.18 20.41 -7.99
C GLY A 142 -0.32 19.07 -8.51
N ALA A 143 0.50 18.34 -9.26
CA ALA A 143 0.18 17.01 -9.79
C ALA A 143 0.38 15.87 -8.77
N GLN A 144 0.74 16.21 -7.55
CA GLN A 144 1.00 15.24 -6.46
C GLN A 144 0.04 15.46 -5.31
N VAL A 145 -0.16 14.42 -4.52
CA VAL A 145 -0.89 14.46 -3.26
C VAL A 145 0.03 13.95 -2.16
N ARG A 146 0.18 14.76 -1.12
CA ARG A 146 0.79 14.34 0.14
C ARG A 146 -0.29 13.74 1.01
N VAL A 147 -0.14 12.48 1.36
CA VAL A 147 -1.07 11.72 2.18
C VAL A 147 -0.47 11.54 3.56
N TRP A 148 -1.18 12.02 4.58
CA TRP A 148 -0.83 11.80 5.97
C TRP A 148 -1.56 10.56 6.48
N LEU A 149 -0.81 9.60 7.01
CA LEU A 149 -1.30 8.32 7.49
C LEU A 149 -1.10 8.22 9.00
N LEU A 150 -2.08 7.62 9.65
CA LEU A 150 -2.06 7.31 11.07
C LEU A 150 -1.85 5.79 11.23
N PRO A 151 -0.68 5.34 11.71
CA PRO A 151 -0.42 3.92 11.96
C PRO A 151 -1.34 3.38 13.06
N ASP A 152 -1.81 2.15 12.89
CA ASP A 152 -2.57 1.46 13.92
C ASP A 152 -1.69 1.23 15.17
N GLY A 153 -2.23 1.57 16.35
CA GLY A 153 -1.49 1.53 17.62
C GLY A 153 -0.64 2.76 17.90
N GLY A 154 -0.59 3.75 16.99
CA GLY A 154 0.06 5.04 17.19
C GLY A 154 -0.87 6.09 17.78
N GLY A 155 -0.31 7.02 18.58
CA GLY A 155 -1.01 8.27 18.92
C GLY A 155 -0.88 9.30 17.79
N ASP A 156 -1.59 10.43 17.91
CA ASP A 156 -1.66 11.50 16.90
C ASP A 156 -0.30 12.07 16.46
N ALA A 157 0.73 11.93 17.29
CA ALA A 157 2.09 12.39 17.00
C ALA A 157 2.91 11.43 16.11
N SER A 158 2.41 10.23 15.81
CA SER A 158 3.13 9.18 15.08
C SER A 158 2.54 9.00 13.69
N GLY A 159 2.77 9.96 12.79
CA GLY A 159 2.26 9.87 11.42
C GLY A 159 3.30 9.38 10.41
N ILE A 160 2.81 8.88 9.27
CA ILE A 160 3.59 8.54 8.08
C ILE A 160 3.10 9.43 6.94
N ALA A 161 4.00 10.17 6.32
CA ALA A 161 3.70 10.90 5.11
C ALA A 161 4.07 10.07 3.88
N ALA A 162 3.19 9.99 2.91
CA ALA A 162 3.44 9.43 1.59
C ALA A 162 3.20 10.49 0.53
N ARG A 163 3.94 10.42 -0.58
CA ARG A 163 3.77 11.32 -1.72
C ARG A 163 3.48 10.49 -2.97
N ILE A 164 2.31 10.69 -3.53
CA ILE A 164 1.82 9.95 -4.70
C ILE A 164 1.27 10.90 -5.76
N THR A 165 0.95 10.40 -6.95
CA THR A 165 0.28 11.22 -7.97
C THR A 165 -1.21 11.39 -7.64
N GLU A 166 -1.81 12.45 -8.17
CA GLU A 166 -3.25 12.68 -8.02
C GLU A 166 -4.06 11.52 -8.62
N GLU A 167 -3.66 11.00 -9.78
CA GLU A 167 -4.31 9.86 -10.42
C GLU A 167 -4.27 8.61 -9.54
N SER A 168 -3.13 8.35 -8.86
CA SER A 168 -3.03 7.24 -7.93
C SER A 168 -3.96 7.42 -6.72
N ALA A 169 -4.07 8.64 -6.18
CA ALA A 169 -4.98 8.92 -5.09
C ALA A 169 -6.46 8.68 -5.48
N GLN A 170 -6.83 9.07 -6.71
CA GLN A 170 -8.16 8.82 -7.26
C GLN A 170 -8.43 7.33 -7.47
N LEU A 171 -7.49 6.59 -8.09
CA LEU A 171 -7.62 5.15 -8.35
C LEU A 171 -7.73 4.33 -7.05
N LEU A 172 -6.99 4.72 -6.03
CA LEU A 172 -7.06 4.09 -4.71
C LEU A 172 -8.27 4.55 -3.89
N GLY A 173 -9.00 5.57 -4.35
CA GLY A 173 -10.16 6.10 -3.64
C GLY A 173 -9.84 6.66 -2.28
N LEU A 174 -8.67 7.29 -2.13
CA LEU A 174 -8.22 7.74 -0.83
C LEU A 174 -9.16 8.80 -0.24
N ALA A 175 -9.58 8.56 0.99
CA ALA A 175 -10.40 9.49 1.78
C ALA A 175 -10.00 9.38 3.26
N PRO A 176 -10.16 10.44 4.06
CA PRO A 176 -9.90 10.38 5.50
C PRO A 176 -10.63 9.21 6.16
N GLY A 177 -9.93 8.49 7.04
CA GLY A 177 -10.44 7.31 7.74
C GLY A 177 -10.31 5.99 6.96
N LEU A 178 -10.00 6.02 5.66
CA LEU A 178 -9.83 4.80 4.86
C LEU A 178 -8.67 3.95 5.42
N PRO A 179 -8.90 2.67 5.76
CA PRO A 179 -7.83 1.77 6.16
C PRO A 179 -6.99 1.36 4.94
N LEU A 180 -5.68 1.31 5.10
CA LEU A 180 -4.74 0.92 4.06
C LEU A 180 -3.44 0.35 4.65
N MET A 181 -2.61 -0.20 3.78
CA MET A 181 -1.26 -0.62 4.11
C MET A 181 -0.25 0.36 3.52
N ALA A 182 0.60 0.95 4.37
CA ALA A 182 1.79 1.66 3.93
C ALA A 182 2.94 0.65 3.80
N LEU A 183 3.59 0.64 2.64
CA LEU A 183 4.67 -0.29 2.31
C LEU A 183 5.93 0.48 1.98
N CYS A 184 7.08 -0.09 2.35
CA CYS A 184 8.36 0.47 1.98
C CYS A 184 9.43 -0.63 1.83
N LYS A 185 10.32 -0.48 0.86
CA LYS A 185 11.50 -1.35 0.74
C LYS A 185 12.48 -1.07 1.88
N ALA A 186 13.10 -2.11 2.43
CA ALA A 186 14.16 -1.94 3.42
C ALA A 186 15.31 -1.06 2.92
N ALA A 187 15.62 -1.14 1.62
CA ALA A 187 16.67 -0.33 0.99
C ALA A 187 16.37 1.19 0.97
N ALA A 188 15.12 1.59 1.14
CA ALA A 188 14.74 3.00 1.21
C ALA A 188 14.69 3.54 2.66
N VAL A 189 14.88 2.66 3.65
CA VAL A 189 14.89 3.02 5.07
C VAL A 189 16.33 3.15 5.54
N GLN A 190 16.71 4.34 6.00
CA GLN A 190 18.00 4.59 6.64
C GLN A 190 17.85 4.58 8.16
N VAL A 191 18.81 3.94 8.83
CA VAL A 191 18.89 3.93 10.29
C VAL A 191 20.04 4.84 10.73
N LEU A 192 19.70 5.88 11.50
CA LEU A 192 20.60 6.93 11.92
C LEU A 192 20.88 6.86 13.44
N PRO A 193 22.08 7.23 13.89
CA PRO A 193 22.42 7.23 15.32
C PRO A 193 21.68 8.30 16.14
N SER A 194 21.24 9.39 15.50
CA SER A 194 20.59 10.55 16.09
C SER A 194 19.47 11.08 15.18
N ALA A 195 18.68 12.02 15.69
CA ALA A 195 17.64 12.69 14.90
C ALA A 195 18.24 13.31 13.63
N PRO A 196 17.58 13.12 12.48
CA PRO A 196 18.04 13.75 11.24
C PRO A 196 17.92 15.27 11.33
N ARG A 197 18.80 15.99 10.66
CA ARG A 197 18.73 17.45 10.55
C ARG A 197 17.57 17.82 9.61
N SER A 198 16.76 18.77 10.02
CA SER A 198 15.54 19.17 9.29
C SER A 198 15.78 19.75 7.90
N ASP A 199 16.96 20.31 7.65
CA ASP A 199 17.37 20.88 6.36
C ASP A 199 17.69 19.81 5.30
N VAL A 200 18.15 18.63 5.72
CA VAL A 200 18.54 17.53 4.81
C VAL A 200 17.36 16.59 4.52
N HIS A 201 16.36 16.56 5.39
CA HIS A 201 15.25 15.60 5.32
C HIS A 201 13.86 16.26 5.25
N ALA A 202 13.76 17.46 4.68
CA ALA A 202 12.52 18.24 4.65
C ALA A 202 11.29 17.51 4.03
N GLN A 203 11.51 16.44 3.26
CA GLN A 203 10.46 15.60 2.67
C GLN A 203 10.65 14.11 3.02
N ALA A 204 11.09 13.83 4.23
CA ALA A 204 11.26 12.48 4.73
C ALA A 204 10.53 12.29 6.05
N ASN A 205 10.00 11.08 6.22
CA ASN A 205 9.56 10.62 7.53
C ASN A 205 10.76 10.36 8.42
N ALA A 206 10.63 10.67 9.71
CA ALA A 206 11.67 10.38 10.69
C ALA A 206 11.03 9.98 12.02
N TRP A 207 11.39 8.82 12.54
CA TRP A 207 10.83 8.31 13.79
C TRP A 207 11.92 7.82 14.73
N PRO A 208 11.82 8.11 16.03
CA PRO A 208 12.65 7.45 17.04
C PRO A 208 12.30 5.96 17.06
N ALA A 209 13.30 5.11 17.20
CA ALA A 209 13.11 3.65 17.22
C ALA A 209 14.12 2.99 18.16
N GLN A 210 13.84 1.74 18.53
CA GLN A 210 14.74 0.93 19.34
C GLN A 210 15.16 -0.32 18.58
N VAL A 211 16.48 -0.52 18.44
CA VAL A 211 17.03 -1.68 17.74
C VAL A 211 16.61 -2.97 18.44
N GLN A 212 15.97 -3.86 17.70
CA GLN A 212 15.61 -5.22 18.14
C GLN A 212 16.68 -6.23 17.69
N ARG A 213 17.12 -6.12 16.44
CA ARG A 213 18.09 -7.04 15.84
C ARG A 213 18.97 -6.31 14.82
N VAL A 214 20.23 -6.70 14.76
CA VAL A 214 21.20 -6.29 13.73
C VAL A 214 21.67 -7.55 13.01
N ALA A 215 21.72 -7.53 11.68
CA ALA A 215 22.30 -8.63 10.91
C ALA A 215 23.79 -8.79 11.25
N ARG A 216 24.28 -10.04 11.19
CA ARG A 216 25.70 -10.32 11.42
C ARG A 216 26.57 -9.63 10.37
N ALA A 217 27.77 -9.22 10.78
CA ALA A 217 28.71 -8.48 9.95
C ALA A 217 29.54 -9.36 8.99
N ASP A 218 29.07 -10.55 8.65
CA ASP A 218 29.74 -11.54 7.78
C ASP A 218 29.64 -11.24 6.29
N ARG A 219 28.94 -10.15 5.92
CA ARG A 219 28.79 -9.67 4.54
C ARG A 219 29.31 -8.24 4.40
N ALA A 220 29.99 -7.97 3.29
CA ALA A 220 30.35 -6.61 2.91
C ALA A 220 29.07 -5.79 2.62
N GLY A 221 29.06 -4.52 3.04
CA GLY A 221 27.96 -3.58 2.81
C GLY A 221 27.25 -3.12 4.08
N PRO A 222 26.24 -2.24 3.96
CA PRO A 222 25.53 -1.68 5.09
C PRO A 222 24.75 -2.75 5.86
N ARG A 223 24.81 -2.67 7.19
CA ARG A 223 24.15 -3.66 8.06
C ARG A 223 22.65 -3.46 8.11
N GLU A 224 21.90 -4.53 7.86
CA GLU A 224 20.45 -4.55 8.07
C GLU A 224 20.13 -4.46 9.57
N VAL A 225 19.18 -3.61 9.89
CA VAL A 225 18.70 -3.37 11.25
C VAL A 225 17.19 -3.55 11.27
N VAL A 226 16.71 -4.27 12.27
CA VAL A 226 15.28 -4.32 12.62
C VAL A 226 15.10 -3.52 13.90
N ALA A 227 14.23 -2.53 13.89
CA ALA A 227 13.97 -1.68 15.05
C ALA A 227 12.46 -1.54 15.30
N GLN A 228 12.10 -1.44 16.57
CA GLN A 228 10.72 -1.19 17.02
C GLN A 228 10.39 0.29 16.84
N LEU A 229 9.26 0.56 16.23
CA LEU A 229 8.71 1.89 15.97
C LEU A 229 7.78 2.35 17.11
N PRO A 230 7.50 3.65 17.23
CA PRO A 230 6.72 4.19 18.36
C PRO A 230 5.30 3.62 18.47
N TRP A 231 4.71 3.18 17.37
CA TRP A 231 3.36 2.60 17.33
C TRP A 231 3.32 1.08 17.53
N GLY A 232 4.43 0.47 17.97
CA GLY A 232 4.49 -0.97 18.26
C GLY A 232 4.89 -1.84 17.07
N GLY A 233 4.82 -1.31 15.85
CA GLY A 233 5.30 -1.99 14.64
C GLY A 233 6.83 -2.04 14.58
N SER A 234 7.36 -2.82 13.63
CA SER A 234 8.80 -2.87 13.33
C SER A 234 9.12 -2.20 11.99
N GLY A 235 10.32 -1.61 11.94
CA GLY A 235 10.93 -1.09 10.71
C GLY A 235 12.21 -1.84 10.40
N VAL A 236 12.41 -2.19 9.12
CA VAL A 236 13.61 -2.84 8.59
C VAL A 236 14.31 -1.86 7.67
N GLY A 237 15.56 -1.58 7.93
CA GLY A 237 16.36 -0.65 7.12
C GLY A 237 17.85 -0.97 7.21
N TYR A 238 18.65 -0.12 6.60
CA TYR A 238 20.09 -0.25 6.61
C TYR A 238 20.74 0.88 7.42
N ALA A 239 21.76 0.53 8.18
CA ALA A 239 22.56 1.50 8.91
C ALA A 239 23.20 2.49 7.95
N ALA A 240 23.03 3.79 8.21
CA ALA A 240 23.76 4.81 7.50
C ALA A 240 25.27 4.65 7.81
N GLU A 241 26.11 4.94 6.82
CA GLU A 241 27.54 5.00 7.03
C GLU A 241 27.86 6.16 7.99
N PRO A 242 28.72 5.92 8.99
CA PRO A 242 29.16 7.02 9.86
C PRO A 242 29.85 8.10 9.04
N ALA A 243 29.71 9.37 9.43
CA ALA A 243 30.50 10.44 8.86
C ALA A 243 32.00 10.21 9.15
N GLU A 244 32.88 10.78 8.32
CA GLU A 244 34.32 10.65 8.49
C GLU A 244 34.73 11.01 9.93
N GLY A 245 35.41 10.08 10.62
CA GLY A 245 35.84 10.26 12.02
C GLY A 245 34.77 9.87 13.05
N GLU A 246 33.52 9.55 12.66
CA GLU A 246 32.50 9.08 13.57
C GLU A 246 32.35 7.55 13.47
N SER A 247 32.25 6.91 14.61
CA SER A 247 31.90 5.50 14.70
C SER A 247 30.70 5.31 15.62
N TRP A 248 29.75 4.47 15.24
CA TRP A 248 28.65 4.12 16.12
C TRP A 248 28.39 2.62 16.16
N THR A 249 28.18 2.11 17.37
CA THR A 249 27.97 0.68 17.59
C THR A 249 26.50 0.37 17.58
N LEU A 250 26.07 -0.48 16.65
CA LEU A 250 24.72 -1.02 16.58
C LEU A 250 24.59 -2.29 17.42
N ARG A 251 23.67 -2.25 18.37
CA ARG A 251 23.33 -3.40 19.22
C ARG A 251 21.85 -3.36 19.60
N ALA A 252 21.27 -4.50 19.96
CA ALA A 252 19.91 -4.56 20.49
C ALA A 252 19.72 -3.61 21.68
N GLY A 253 18.57 -2.99 21.79
CA GLY A 253 18.23 -2.01 22.81
C GLY A 253 18.69 -0.60 22.54
N ARG A 254 19.59 -0.34 21.54
CA ARG A 254 20.03 1.00 21.21
C ARG A 254 18.89 1.84 20.63
N LYS A 255 18.76 3.08 21.08
CA LYS A 255 17.90 4.08 20.46
C LYS A 255 18.54 4.59 19.16
N VAL A 256 17.75 4.68 18.12
CA VAL A 256 18.12 5.10 16.76
C VAL A 256 16.98 5.91 16.16
N TRP A 257 17.20 6.45 14.97
CA TRP A 257 16.17 7.06 14.14
C TRP A 257 16.05 6.30 12.83
N LEU A 258 14.82 6.05 12.38
CA LEU A 258 14.54 5.56 11.05
C LEU A 258 14.05 6.72 10.19
N THR A 259 14.61 6.86 8.99
CA THR A 259 14.17 7.86 8.02
C THR A 259 13.74 7.19 6.73
N VAL A 260 12.68 7.71 6.12
CA VAL A 260 12.09 7.20 4.88
C VAL A 260 11.63 8.38 4.04
N PRO A 261 12.11 8.55 2.79
CA PRO A 261 11.56 9.54 1.88
C PRO A 261 10.05 9.36 1.69
N GLU A 262 9.27 10.43 1.70
CA GLU A 262 7.81 10.36 1.49
C GLU A 262 7.45 9.67 0.15
N ALA A 263 8.27 9.88 -0.88
CA ALA A 263 8.09 9.26 -2.20
C ALA A 263 8.41 7.75 -2.24
N ALA A 264 9.10 7.22 -1.22
CA ALA A 264 9.41 5.80 -1.12
C ALA A 264 8.32 4.99 -0.39
N VAL A 265 7.33 5.67 0.19
CA VAL A 265 6.17 5.03 0.82
C VAL A 265 5.12 4.72 -0.24
N VAL A 266 4.85 3.45 -0.43
CA VAL A 266 3.84 2.92 -1.35
C VAL A 266 2.56 2.66 -0.57
N LEU A 267 1.42 3.02 -1.14
CA LEU A 267 0.11 2.80 -0.53
C LEU A 267 -0.60 1.62 -1.21
N ALA A 268 -1.14 0.72 -0.42
CA ALA A 268 -2.00 -0.35 -0.90
C ALA A 268 -3.30 -0.33 -0.11
N VAL A 269 -4.40 -0.22 -0.83
CA VAL A 269 -5.76 -0.35 -0.31
C VAL A 269 -6.20 -1.76 -0.63
N ALA A 270 -6.75 -2.46 0.35
CA ALA A 270 -7.52 -3.66 0.11
C ALA A 270 -8.99 -3.25 0.16
N ASP A 271 -9.67 -3.50 -0.92
CA ASP A 271 -11.11 -3.29 -1.04
C ASP A 271 -11.89 -4.38 -0.33
#